data_1a7c8b8a4eb2cbe960600afe51de6e33
#
_entry.id   1a7c8b8a4eb2cbe960600afe51de6e33
#
_cell.length_a   1.000
_cell.length_b   1.000
_cell.length_c   1.000
_cell.angle_alpha   90.00
_cell.angle_beta   90.00
_cell.angle_gamma   90.00
#
_symmetry.space_group_name_H-M   'P 1'
#
loop_
_entity.id
_entity.type
_entity.pdbx_description
1 polymer ?
#
loop_
_entity_poly.entity_id
_entity_poly.type
_entity_poly.pdbx_seq_one_letter_code
_entity_poly.pdbx_strand_id
1 'polypeptide(L)'
;MKRLFFILLVFTSLIFSDSRVTIFNTGSPDSLDYGYDINSSQSVANRFYVSNDYILEAMGFYVTLESGSGLINISIREDANGVPGDIVDETAQWNYQLNALSNNGYNVIVTTDQCIYLNSNEYYWLTIGTNDINTEALWVYSNNSNYTYSTSENNIWVTRNGNAGAGAIFAEQVYELPYPEGDVNFDFVTNVVDIVNLVGHVLETSILSNEALEYADVNNDGIINVIDVVSLINRILQDSNPNPNFLLEDINPASQFYSESIGPSFFNGQVSCYYFGKQGWTTCKARFGVINDLFDELVDEGITDVKMMGINGFQYIDDSIGCMICDETCTSSTCVNGPRELPWSQDNDSGQNCLNENQDLCSANDDTGDIWDMWDITLRDFIILDRHGVEFARVNLTYNNPDPNNLGECSGNYQKIKDLILAARNR
;
A
#
# COMPACT_ATOMS: atom_id res chain seq x y z
N MET A 1 -37.58 -30.90 8.57
CA MET A 1 -37.26 -29.46 8.61
C MET A 1 -35.83 -29.33 9.11
N LYS A 2 -34.84 -29.27 8.18
CA LYS A 2 -33.44 -29.04 8.50
C LYS A 2 -33.25 -27.52 8.59
N ARG A 3 -32.94 -27.02 9.77
CA ARG A 3 -32.54 -25.61 9.97
C ARG A 3 -31.12 -25.43 9.44
N LEU A 4 -31.02 -24.67 8.37
CA LEU A 4 -29.75 -24.14 7.86
C LEU A 4 -29.29 -23.06 8.86
N PHE A 5 -28.26 -23.35 9.64
CA PHE A 5 -27.56 -22.33 10.43
C PHE A 5 -26.52 -21.64 9.52
N PHE A 6 -26.85 -20.43 9.11
CA PHE A 6 -25.84 -19.50 8.59
C PHE A 6 -24.97 -19.07 9.79
N ILE A 7 -23.76 -19.59 9.89
CA ILE A 7 -22.77 -19.09 10.83
C ILE A 7 -22.13 -17.88 10.19
N LEU A 8 -22.54 -16.70 10.65
CA LEU A 8 -21.90 -15.43 10.39
C LEU A 8 -20.52 -15.48 11.09
N LEU A 9 -19.44 -15.59 10.33
CA LEU A 9 -18.08 -15.42 10.84
C LEU A 9 -17.95 -13.99 11.33
N VAL A 10 -18.07 -13.80 12.64
CA VAL A 10 -17.64 -12.57 13.29
C VAL A 10 -16.11 -12.61 13.32
N PHE A 11 -15.49 -12.06 12.28
CA PHE A 11 -14.12 -11.59 12.39
C PHE A 11 -14.16 -10.50 13.47
N THR A 12 -13.56 -10.79 14.63
CA THR A 12 -13.11 -9.72 15.50
C THR A 12 -12.20 -8.88 14.63
N SER A 13 -12.62 -7.67 14.35
CA SER A 13 -11.95 -6.69 13.51
C SER A 13 -10.59 -6.36 14.15
N LEU A 14 -9.57 -7.14 13.82
CA LEU A 14 -8.24 -6.59 13.67
C LEU A 14 -8.39 -5.58 12.53
N ILE A 15 -8.02 -4.34 12.77
CA ILE A 15 -8.07 -3.25 11.81
C ILE A 15 -7.04 -3.61 10.75
N PHE A 16 -7.47 -4.31 9.71
CA PHE A 16 -6.63 -4.65 8.57
C PHE A 16 -6.66 -3.48 7.60
N SER A 17 -5.50 -3.12 7.06
CA SER A 17 -5.38 -2.18 5.96
C SER A 17 -6.24 -2.62 4.77
N ASP A 18 -6.87 -1.69 4.07
CA ASP A 18 -7.64 -1.94 2.83
C ASP A 18 -6.73 -2.43 1.67
N SER A 19 -5.41 -2.33 1.80
CA SER A 19 -4.40 -2.78 0.83
C SER A 19 -4.05 -4.26 0.96
N ARG A 20 -4.52 -4.94 1.99
CA ARG A 20 -4.26 -6.35 2.21
C ARG A 20 -4.93 -7.22 1.16
N VAL A 21 -4.14 -8.03 0.48
CA VAL A 21 -4.60 -9.02 -0.50
C VAL A 21 -4.27 -10.44 -0.04
N THR A 22 -5.06 -11.39 -0.51
CA THR A 22 -4.75 -12.82 -0.33
C THR A 22 -3.88 -13.27 -1.50
N ILE A 23 -2.60 -13.55 -1.25
CA ILE A 23 -1.64 -13.98 -2.27
C ILE A 23 -1.59 -15.49 -2.46
N PHE A 24 -2.03 -16.24 -1.46
CA PHE A 24 -2.13 -17.70 -1.52
C PHE A 24 -3.29 -18.18 -0.65
N ASN A 25 -4.08 -19.14 -1.16
CA ASN A 25 -5.18 -19.73 -0.42
C ASN A 25 -5.49 -21.13 -0.93
N THR A 26 -5.33 -22.12 -0.10
CA THR A 26 -5.63 -23.52 -0.44
C THR A 26 -7.07 -23.92 -0.14
N GLY A 27 -7.86 -23.04 0.49
CA GLY A 27 -9.23 -23.32 0.92
C GLY A 27 -9.31 -23.89 2.33
N SER A 28 -10.56 -24.12 2.76
CA SER A 28 -10.85 -24.74 4.06
C SER A 28 -10.82 -26.28 3.96
N PRO A 29 -10.52 -26.99 5.06
CA PRO A 29 -10.56 -28.43 5.06
C PRO A 29 -12.01 -28.95 5.07
N ASP A 30 -12.25 -30.13 4.50
CA ASP A 30 -13.51 -30.85 4.57
C ASP A 30 -13.64 -31.63 5.91
N SER A 31 -12.52 -32.06 6.47
CA SER A 31 -12.41 -32.76 7.75
C SER A 31 -11.13 -32.32 8.48
N LEU A 32 -11.17 -32.29 9.79
CA LEU A 32 -10.01 -32.00 10.63
C LEU A 32 -9.20 -33.26 11.03
N ASP A 33 -9.65 -34.44 10.58
CA ASP A 33 -9.07 -35.72 10.96
C ASP A 33 -7.97 -36.22 10.02
N TYR A 34 -7.77 -35.53 8.89
CA TYR A 34 -6.84 -35.96 7.83
C TYR A 34 -5.90 -34.82 7.42
N GLY A 35 -4.62 -35.10 7.34
CA GLY A 35 -3.58 -34.12 6.98
C GLY A 35 -2.21 -34.77 6.84
N TYR A 36 -1.20 -33.91 6.85
CA TYR A 36 0.20 -34.31 6.89
C TYR A 36 0.70 -34.30 8.33
N ASP A 37 1.36 -35.38 8.74
CA ASP A 37 2.01 -35.47 10.04
C ASP A 37 3.12 -34.42 10.15
N ILE A 38 3.15 -33.72 11.27
CA ILE A 38 4.22 -32.81 11.68
C ILE A 38 4.80 -33.34 12.97
N ASN A 39 6.05 -33.75 12.90
CA ASN A 39 6.79 -34.25 14.04
C ASN A 39 8.29 -33.96 13.89
N SER A 40 9.10 -34.33 14.83
CA SER A 40 10.55 -34.05 14.85
C SER A 40 11.33 -34.63 13.65
N SER A 41 10.75 -35.60 12.92
CA SER A 41 11.35 -36.19 11.72
C SER A 41 10.72 -35.71 10.41
N GLN A 42 9.51 -35.13 10.44
CA GLN A 42 8.76 -34.71 9.26
C GLN A 42 8.28 -33.27 9.36
N SER A 43 8.61 -32.51 8.35
CA SER A 43 8.06 -31.17 8.08
C SER A 43 7.30 -31.17 6.75
N VAL A 44 6.40 -30.22 6.57
CA VAL A 44 5.55 -30.09 5.38
C VAL A 44 5.62 -28.68 4.83
N ALA A 45 5.55 -28.56 3.52
CA ALA A 45 5.61 -27.27 2.84
C ALA A 45 4.59 -27.18 1.70
N ASN A 46 3.97 -26.04 1.54
CA ASN A 46 3.15 -25.67 0.39
C ASN A 46 3.89 -24.66 -0.49
N ARG A 47 3.91 -24.89 -1.81
CA ARG A 47 4.50 -23.99 -2.79
C ARG A 47 3.49 -22.97 -3.25
N PHE A 48 3.88 -21.70 -3.34
CA PHE A 48 3.06 -20.64 -3.89
C PHE A 48 3.88 -19.72 -4.81
N TYR A 49 3.20 -19.04 -5.70
CA TYR A 49 3.78 -18.11 -6.66
C TYR A 49 3.27 -16.70 -6.36
N VAL A 50 4.14 -15.71 -6.48
CA VAL A 50 3.79 -14.30 -6.37
C VAL A 50 3.99 -13.59 -7.72
N SER A 51 2.97 -12.86 -8.15
CA SER A 51 2.96 -12.17 -9.45
C SER A 51 3.45 -10.72 -9.37
N ASN A 52 3.45 -10.14 -8.19
CA ASN A 52 3.89 -8.78 -7.90
C ASN A 52 4.77 -8.81 -6.66
N ASP A 53 5.42 -7.69 -6.36
CA ASP A 53 6.16 -7.54 -5.13
C ASP A 53 5.20 -7.35 -3.95
N TYR A 54 5.43 -8.08 -2.88
CA TYR A 54 4.59 -8.07 -1.69
C TYR A 54 5.42 -7.96 -0.42
N ILE A 55 4.79 -7.42 0.62
CA ILE A 55 5.27 -7.51 2.01
C ILE A 55 4.31 -8.41 2.78
N LEU A 56 4.85 -9.45 3.40
CA LEU A 56 4.05 -10.40 4.17
C LEU A 56 3.44 -9.74 5.40
N GLU A 57 2.15 -9.94 5.62
CA GLU A 57 1.45 -9.38 6.79
C GLU A 57 0.92 -10.44 7.74
N ALA A 58 0.33 -11.50 7.22
CA ALA A 58 -0.28 -12.52 8.04
C ALA A 58 -0.40 -13.86 7.32
N MET A 59 -0.52 -14.92 8.10
CA MET A 59 -0.80 -16.26 7.62
C MET A 59 -1.80 -16.94 8.55
N GLY A 60 -2.67 -17.79 7.99
CA GLY A 60 -3.63 -18.58 8.74
C GLY A 60 -3.65 -20.04 8.31
N PHE A 61 -3.66 -20.98 9.26
CA PHE A 61 -3.60 -22.42 8.98
C PHE A 61 -4.57 -23.22 9.83
N TYR A 62 -4.82 -24.45 9.38
CA TYR A 62 -5.54 -25.48 10.14
C TYR A 62 -4.55 -26.58 10.57
N VAL A 63 -4.12 -26.52 11.81
CA VAL A 63 -3.16 -27.48 12.40
C VAL A 63 -3.76 -28.10 13.65
N THR A 64 -3.94 -29.41 13.68
CA THR A 64 -4.45 -30.15 14.83
C THR A 64 -3.30 -30.67 15.68
N LEU A 65 -3.34 -30.47 17.00
CA LEU A 65 -2.45 -31.12 17.94
C LEU A 65 -2.96 -32.53 18.22
N GLU A 66 -2.17 -33.55 17.94
CA GLU A 66 -2.49 -34.93 18.27
C GLU A 66 -1.95 -35.33 19.62
N SER A 67 -0.71 -34.96 19.92
CA SER A 67 -0.09 -35.21 21.25
C SER A 67 1.10 -34.29 21.51
N GLY A 68 1.49 -34.21 22.75
CA GLY A 68 2.71 -33.55 23.22
C GLY A 68 2.54 -32.07 23.53
N SER A 69 3.61 -31.29 23.43
CA SER A 69 3.68 -29.91 23.86
C SER A 69 2.95 -28.95 22.89
N GLY A 70 2.88 -29.31 21.61
CA GLY A 70 2.27 -28.48 20.58
C GLY A 70 3.12 -27.30 20.09
N LEU A 71 4.43 -27.33 20.29
CA LEU A 71 5.33 -26.31 19.74
C LEU A 71 5.65 -26.61 18.29
N ILE A 72 5.26 -25.73 17.37
CA ILE A 72 5.55 -25.83 15.93
C ILE A 72 6.42 -24.67 15.47
N ASN A 73 7.14 -24.88 14.35
CA ASN A 73 7.94 -23.88 13.66
C ASN A 73 7.31 -23.61 12.30
N ILE A 74 7.11 -22.35 11.98
CA ILE A 74 6.56 -21.89 10.70
C ILE A 74 7.62 -21.05 10.02
N SER A 75 7.83 -21.19 8.72
CA SER A 75 8.75 -20.31 7.99
C SER A 75 8.34 -20.12 6.53
N ILE A 76 8.75 -18.98 5.95
CA ILE A 76 8.71 -18.73 4.51
C ILE A 76 10.11 -18.96 3.95
N ARG A 77 10.19 -19.75 2.87
CA ARG A 77 11.45 -20.16 2.26
C ARG A 77 11.47 -19.87 0.77
N GLU A 78 12.66 -19.64 0.24
CA GLU A 78 12.90 -19.54 -1.19
C GLU A 78 12.65 -20.88 -1.89
N ASP A 79 12.45 -20.82 -3.20
CA ASP A 79 12.35 -22.03 -4.04
C ASP A 79 13.73 -22.44 -4.56
N ALA A 80 14.23 -23.56 -4.06
CA ALA A 80 15.49 -24.14 -4.51
C ALA A 80 15.24 -25.22 -5.60
N ASN A 81 14.93 -24.80 -6.83
CA ASN A 81 14.65 -25.70 -7.96
C ASN A 81 13.47 -26.67 -7.69
N GLY A 82 12.39 -26.17 -7.14
CA GLY A 82 11.16 -26.93 -6.90
C GLY A 82 11.12 -27.69 -5.59
N VAL A 83 11.99 -27.37 -4.65
CA VAL A 83 11.98 -27.82 -3.25
C VAL A 83 12.20 -26.64 -2.30
N PRO A 84 11.75 -26.72 -1.03
CA PRO A 84 12.05 -25.67 -0.05
C PRO A 84 13.55 -25.45 0.14
N GLY A 85 13.99 -24.20 -0.06
CA GLY A 85 15.37 -23.75 0.12
C GLY A 85 15.63 -23.09 1.47
N ASP A 86 16.44 -22.03 1.46
CA ASP A 86 16.75 -21.23 2.65
C ASP A 86 15.55 -20.39 3.08
N ILE A 87 15.54 -19.90 4.30
CA ILE A 87 14.53 -18.95 4.80
C ILE A 87 14.77 -17.63 4.10
N VAL A 88 13.71 -16.99 3.57
CA VAL A 88 13.81 -15.75 2.78
C VAL A 88 14.46 -14.59 3.52
N ASP A 89 14.28 -14.55 4.84
CA ASP A 89 14.87 -13.58 5.77
C ASP A 89 14.97 -14.19 7.16
N GLU A 90 15.95 -13.77 7.97
CA GLU A 90 16.14 -14.29 9.35
C GLU A 90 14.88 -14.15 10.21
N THR A 91 14.04 -13.15 9.93
CA THR A 91 12.79 -12.89 10.65
C THR A 91 11.59 -13.65 10.10
N ALA A 92 11.71 -14.28 8.91
CA ALA A 92 10.63 -15.04 8.27
C ALA A 92 10.43 -16.44 8.86
N GLN A 93 10.56 -16.55 10.19
CA GLN A 93 10.36 -17.78 10.94
C GLN A 93 9.73 -17.50 12.31
N TRP A 94 8.79 -18.35 12.70
CA TRP A 94 7.99 -18.18 13.91
C TRP A 94 7.89 -19.49 14.68
N ASN A 95 7.99 -19.39 16.00
CA ASN A 95 7.63 -20.46 16.92
C ASN A 95 6.19 -20.22 17.37
N TYR A 96 5.32 -21.18 17.19
CA TYR A 96 3.92 -21.09 17.56
C TYR A 96 3.52 -22.19 18.51
N GLN A 97 2.81 -21.82 19.59
CA GLN A 97 2.29 -22.78 20.56
C GLN A 97 0.85 -23.14 20.18
N LEU A 98 0.63 -24.37 19.73
CA LEU A 98 -0.71 -24.88 19.47
C LEU A 98 -1.53 -24.96 20.77
N ASN A 99 -2.71 -24.39 20.74
CA ASN A 99 -3.71 -24.55 21.79
C ASN A 99 -4.68 -25.68 21.41
N ALA A 100 -5.27 -26.34 22.39
CA ALA A 100 -6.33 -27.33 22.14
C ALA A 100 -7.48 -26.66 21.38
N LEU A 101 -7.94 -27.31 20.32
CA LEU A 101 -8.88 -26.81 19.29
C LEU A 101 -10.06 -25.99 19.81
N SER A 102 -10.30 -24.87 19.14
CA SER A 102 -11.62 -24.28 18.98
C SER A 102 -12.14 -24.63 17.57
N ASN A 103 -13.34 -25.15 17.49
CA ASN A 103 -13.91 -25.85 16.32
C ASN A 103 -14.27 -25.01 15.09
N ASN A 104 -13.84 -23.76 14.94
CA ASN A 104 -14.29 -22.91 13.81
C ASN A 104 -13.22 -21.93 13.36
N GLY A 105 -12.61 -22.17 12.20
CA GLY A 105 -11.70 -21.26 11.51
C GLY A 105 -10.23 -21.66 11.60
N TYR A 106 -9.34 -20.79 11.13
CA TYR A 106 -7.89 -20.96 11.34
C TYR A 106 -7.59 -21.02 12.82
N ASN A 107 -6.91 -22.06 13.25
CA ASN A 107 -6.50 -22.21 14.66
C ASN A 107 -5.05 -21.79 14.90
N VAL A 108 -4.29 -21.58 13.83
CA VAL A 108 -2.97 -20.94 13.85
C VAL A 108 -3.06 -19.68 13.06
N ILE A 109 -2.81 -18.55 13.70
CA ILE A 109 -2.74 -17.23 13.03
C ILE A 109 -1.41 -16.60 13.42
N VAL A 110 -0.59 -16.32 12.40
CA VAL A 110 0.68 -15.61 12.53
C VAL A 110 0.49 -14.25 11.90
N THR A 111 0.79 -13.19 12.62
CA THR A 111 0.93 -11.83 12.11
C THR A 111 2.38 -11.42 12.25
N THR A 112 2.87 -10.63 11.31
CA THR A 112 4.24 -10.11 11.35
C THR A 112 4.23 -8.61 11.17
N ASP A 113 5.10 -7.93 11.89
CA ASP A 113 5.48 -6.53 11.76
C ASP A 113 6.87 -6.39 11.12
N GLN A 114 7.46 -7.50 10.70
CA GLN A 114 8.75 -7.53 10.03
C GLN A 114 8.61 -7.30 8.52
N CYS A 115 9.61 -6.65 7.93
CA CYS A 115 9.65 -6.36 6.50
C CYS A 115 10.08 -7.58 5.68
N ILE A 116 9.21 -8.56 5.56
CA ILE A 116 9.48 -9.76 4.77
C ILE A 116 9.01 -9.53 3.34
N TYR A 117 9.95 -9.22 2.45
CA TYR A 117 9.69 -8.98 1.03
C TYR A 117 9.58 -10.29 0.27
N LEU A 118 8.58 -10.37 -0.61
CA LEU A 118 8.36 -11.45 -1.55
C LEU A 118 8.39 -10.85 -2.96
N ASN A 119 9.45 -11.13 -3.71
CA ASN A 119 9.69 -10.52 -5.01
C ASN A 119 8.77 -11.11 -6.08
N SER A 120 8.36 -10.30 -7.03
CA SER A 120 7.51 -10.69 -8.16
C SER A 120 8.16 -11.75 -9.04
N ASN A 121 7.30 -12.56 -9.68
CA ASN A 121 7.66 -13.64 -10.57
C ASN A 121 8.48 -14.78 -9.94
N GLU A 122 8.44 -14.90 -8.60
CA GLU A 122 9.16 -15.92 -7.86
C GLU A 122 8.20 -16.95 -7.21
N TYR A 123 8.73 -18.12 -6.92
CA TYR A 123 8.07 -19.13 -6.11
C TYR A 123 8.65 -19.16 -4.72
N TYR A 124 7.77 -19.37 -3.76
CA TYR A 124 8.12 -19.50 -2.35
C TYR A 124 7.49 -20.74 -1.73
N TRP A 125 7.97 -21.10 -0.56
CA TRP A 125 7.46 -22.21 0.23
C TRP A 125 7.06 -21.75 1.62
N LEU A 126 5.82 -22.02 1.96
CA LEU A 126 5.34 -21.95 3.34
C LEU A 126 5.58 -23.29 4.01
N THR A 127 6.37 -23.33 5.07
CA THR A 127 6.73 -24.57 5.76
C THR A 127 6.21 -24.61 7.18
N ILE A 128 5.73 -25.78 7.62
CA ILE A 128 5.40 -26.07 9.01
C ILE A 128 6.15 -27.35 9.44
N GLY A 129 6.82 -27.28 10.58
CA GLY A 129 7.56 -28.38 11.18
C GLY A 129 7.64 -28.23 12.70
N THR A 130 8.41 -29.06 13.35
CA THR A 130 8.74 -28.92 14.78
C THR A 130 10.12 -29.47 15.08
N ASN A 131 10.81 -28.84 16.02
CA ASN A 131 12.05 -29.34 16.62
C ASN A 131 11.79 -30.02 17.97
N ASP A 132 10.55 -29.99 18.45
CA ASP A 132 10.20 -30.65 19.73
C ASP A 132 9.86 -32.10 19.47
N ILE A 133 10.66 -32.97 20.07
CA ILE A 133 10.54 -34.44 19.96
C ILE A 133 9.25 -35.01 20.54
N ASN A 134 8.52 -34.23 21.33
CA ASN A 134 7.27 -34.65 21.95
C ASN A 134 6.04 -34.12 21.22
N THR A 135 6.21 -33.26 20.21
CA THR A 135 5.07 -32.72 19.46
C THR A 135 4.73 -33.63 18.29
N GLU A 136 3.47 -34.08 18.28
CA GLU A 136 2.80 -34.71 17.15
C GLU A 136 1.61 -33.83 16.77
N ALA A 137 1.60 -33.32 15.53
CA ALA A 137 0.56 -32.45 15.01
C ALA A 137 0.22 -32.84 13.57
N LEU A 138 -0.94 -32.38 13.09
CA LEU A 138 -1.44 -32.67 11.75
C LEU A 138 -1.73 -31.35 11.04
N TRP A 139 -1.04 -31.05 9.93
CA TRP A 139 -1.46 -29.99 9.03
C TRP A 139 -2.58 -30.52 8.15
N VAL A 140 -3.79 -30.07 8.44
CA VAL A 140 -5.01 -30.61 7.85
C VAL A 140 -5.04 -30.37 6.34
N TYR A 141 -5.50 -31.34 5.55
CA TYR A 141 -5.62 -31.22 4.10
C TYR A 141 -6.64 -30.14 3.70
N SER A 142 -6.29 -29.36 2.70
CA SER A 142 -7.27 -28.54 1.98
C SER A 142 -8.21 -29.45 1.17
N ASN A 143 -9.40 -28.96 0.85
CA ASN A 143 -10.34 -29.65 -0.04
C ASN A 143 -9.99 -29.52 -1.53
N ASN A 144 -8.87 -28.88 -1.87
CA ASN A 144 -8.39 -28.69 -3.24
C ASN A 144 -7.09 -29.46 -3.46
N SER A 145 -7.05 -30.27 -4.53
CA SER A 145 -5.96 -31.22 -4.83
C SER A 145 -4.97 -30.75 -5.90
N ASN A 146 -5.03 -29.49 -6.32
CA ASN A 146 -4.21 -28.98 -7.43
C ASN A 146 -3.01 -28.14 -6.99
N TYR A 147 -2.43 -28.45 -5.85
CA TYR A 147 -1.28 -27.72 -5.32
C TYR A 147 0.01 -28.54 -5.39
N THR A 148 1.13 -27.82 -5.45
CA THR A 148 2.46 -28.41 -5.24
C THR A 148 2.79 -28.31 -3.75
N TYR A 149 3.12 -29.45 -3.17
CA TYR A 149 3.54 -29.55 -1.77
C TYR A 149 4.81 -30.40 -1.64
N SER A 150 5.49 -30.28 -0.52
CA SER A 150 6.68 -31.08 -0.23
C SER A 150 6.61 -31.61 1.20
N THR A 151 7.09 -32.82 1.40
CA THR A 151 7.32 -33.39 2.74
C THR A 151 8.80 -33.64 2.94
N SER A 152 9.31 -33.37 4.12
CA SER A 152 10.70 -33.61 4.48
C SER A 152 10.79 -34.72 5.51
N GLU A 153 11.59 -35.71 5.22
CA GLU A 153 12.03 -36.70 6.18
C GLU A 153 13.55 -36.56 6.38
N ASN A 154 13.98 -36.34 7.63
CA ASN A 154 15.40 -36.14 7.98
C ASN A 154 16.09 -35.06 7.12
N ASN A 155 15.41 -33.93 6.89
CA ASN A 155 15.85 -32.80 6.07
C ASN A 155 16.00 -33.07 4.58
N ILE A 156 15.42 -34.15 4.06
CA ILE A 156 15.36 -34.43 2.61
C ILE A 156 13.95 -34.12 2.13
N TRP A 157 13.79 -33.10 1.31
CA TRP A 157 12.51 -32.68 0.73
C TRP A 157 12.12 -33.54 -0.48
N VAL A 158 10.87 -33.97 -0.52
CA VAL A 158 10.27 -34.69 -1.65
C VAL A 158 9.01 -33.97 -2.08
N THR A 159 9.05 -33.37 -3.28
CA THR A 159 7.94 -32.59 -3.84
C THR A 159 6.96 -33.47 -4.63
N ARG A 160 5.68 -33.15 -4.49
CA ARG A 160 4.55 -33.83 -5.13
C ARG A 160 3.46 -32.83 -5.50
N ASN A 161 2.49 -33.25 -6.32
CA ASN A 161 1.25 -32.53 -6.58
C ASN A 161 0.08 -33.27 -5.90
N GLY A 162 -0.83 -32.53 -5.33
CA GLY A 162 -1.97 -33.11 -4.61
C GLY A 162 -2.65 -32.09 -3.68
N ASN A 163 -3.22 -32.61 -2.60
CA ASN A 163 -3.79 -31.76 -1.57
C ASN A 163 -2.67 -31.05 -0.80
N ALA A 164 -2.77 -29.74 -0.67
CA ALA A 164 -1.89 -28.98 0.18
C ALA A 164 -2.42 -28.98 1.64
N GLY A 165 -1.62 -28.54 2.58
CA GLY A 165 -2.11 -28.17 3.90
C GLY A 165 -3.05 -26.96 3.79
N ALA A 166 -4.16 -27.01 4.53
CA ALA A 166 -5.18 -25.94 4.47
C ALA A 166 -4.68 -24.64 5.11
N GLY A 167 -4.78 -23.52 4.38
CA GLY A 167 -4.33 -22.23 4.89
C GLY A 167 -4.36 -21.12 3.84
N ALA A 168 -4.00 -19.92 4.28
CA ALA A 168 -3.90 -18.74 3.44
C ALA A 168 -2.74 -17.83 3.88
N ILE A 169 -2.23 -17.05 2.94
CA ILE A 169 -1.20 -16.02 3.14
C ILE A 169 -1.78 -14.69 2.70
N PHE A 170 -1.62 -13.69 3.53
CA PHE A 170 -2.07 -12.32 3.33
C PHE A 170 -0.85 -11.41 3.30
N ALA A 171 -0.85 -10.49 2.35
CA ALA A 171 0.25 -9.58 2.13
C ALA A 171 -0.25 -8.22 1.64
N GLU A 172 0.56 -7.19 1.76
CA GLU A 172 0.35 -5.91 1.10
C GLU A 172 1.17 -5.88 -0.19
N GLN A 173 0.55 -5.43 -1.28
CA GLN A 173 1.27 -5.25 -2.53
C GLN A 173 2.17 -4.02 -2.44
N VAL A 174 3.44 -4.18 -2.80
CA VAL A 174 4.37 -3.07 -2.96
C VAL A 174 4.12 -2.43 -4.32
N TYR A 175 3.77 -1.17 -4.31
CA TYR A 175 3.67 -0.36 -5.53
C TYR A 175 4.89 0.55 -5.55
N GLU A 176 5.77 0.36 -6.50
CA GLU A 176 6.80 1.35 -6.78
C GLU A 176 6.13 2.57 -7.41
N LEU A 177 6.37 3.74 -6.85
CA LEU A 177 6.02 4.99 -7.52
C LEU A 177 6.95 5.11 -8.71
N PRO A 178 6.44 5.11 -9.95
CA PRO A 178 7.32 5.26 -11.11
C PRO A 178 7.98 6.64 -11.06
N TYR A 179 9.24 6.70 -11.43
CA TYR A 179 9.87 7.97 -11.70
C TYR A 179 9.14 8.68 -12.86
N PRO A 180 9.06 10.01 -12.85
CA PRO A 180 8.50 10.73 -13.98
C PRO A 180 9.23 10.37 -15.28
N GLU A 181 8.49 10.23 -16.37
CA GLU A 181 9.08 9.97 -17.67
C GLU A 181 10.04 11.10 -18.03
N GLY A 182 11.28 10.77 -18.41
CA GLY A 182 12.36 11.71 -18.66
C GLY A 182 13.21 12.04 -17.43
N ASP A 183 12.88 11.54 -16.24
CA ASP A 183 13.72 11.61 -15.04
C ASP A 183 14.82 10.54 -15.13
N VAL A 184 15.95 10.92 -15.70
CA VAL A 184 17.08 9.99 -15.94
C VAL A 184 18.13 10.01 -14.83
N ASN A 185 17.96 10.87 -13.83
CA ASN A 185 18.83 10.93 -12.65
C ASN A 185 18.16 10.40 -11.37
N PHE A 186 16.87 10.03 -11.46
CA PHE A 186 16.08 9.43 -10.38
C PHE A 186 15.92 10.33 -9.14
N ASP A 187 15.81 11.65 -9.37
CA ASP A 187 15.54 12.60 -8.30
C ASP A 187 14.06 12.99 -8.16
N PHE A 188 13.18 12.31 -8.89
CA PHE A 188 11.74 12.57 -9.03
C PHE A 188 11.38 13.92 -9.67
N VAL A 189 12.34 14.62 -10.27
CA VAL A 189 12.15 15.93 -10.88
C VAL A 189 12.58 15.92 -12.34
N THR A 190 11.65 15.84 -13.27
CA THR A 190 11.97 16.03 -14.69
C THR A 190 12.30 17.50 -14.96
N ASN A 191 13.56 17.83 -15.16
CA ASN A 191 14.06 19.21 -15.30
C ASN A 191 15.25 19.35 -16.27
N VAL A 192 15.89 20.51 -16.27
CA VAL A 192 17.04 20.78 -17.15
C VAL A 192 18.25 19.88 -16.88
N VAL A 193 18.36 19.31 -15.66
CA VAL A 193 19.46 18.39 -15.33
C VAL A 193 19.33 17.09 -16.12
N ASP A 194 18.09 16.59 -16.28
CA ASP A 194 17.80 15.40 -17.08
C ASP A 194 18.08 15.66 -18.57
N ILE A 195 17.75 16.85 -19.07
CA ILE A 195 18.11 17.24 -20.44
C ILE A 195 19.63 17.16 -20.61
N VAL A 196 20.41 17.67 -19.65
CA VAL A 196 21.88 17.64 -19.73
C VAL A 196 22.40 16.21 -19.70
N ASN A 197 21.85 15.35 -18.83
CA ASN A 197 22.22 13.94 -18.75
C ASN A 197 21.87 13.18 -20.03
N LEU A 198 20.67 13.39 -20.57
CA LEU A 198 20.21 12.78 -21.81
C LEU A 198 21.04 13.25 -23.02
N VAL A 199 21.35 14.55 -23.11
CA VAL A 199 22.25 15.10 -24.15
C VAL A 199 23.65 14.49 -24.03
N GLY A 200 24.17 14.34 -22.80
CA GLY A 200 25.44 13.67 -22.55
C GLY A 200 25.46 12.24 -23.06
N HIS A 201 24.38 11.50 -22.88
CA HIS A 201 24.23 10.14 -23.40
C HIS A 201 24.17 10.12 -24.94
N VAL A 202 23.32 10.94 -25.54
CA VAL A 202 23.17 11.04 -27.00
C VAL A 202 24.48 11.45 -27.70
N LEU A 203 25.30 12.29 -27.05
CA LEU A 203 26.64 12.70 -27.56
C LEU A 203 27.78 11.74 -27.17
N GLU A 204 27.46 10.63 -26.51
CA GLU A 204 28.45 9.64 -26.03
C GLU A 204 29.52 10.24 -25.07
N THR A 205 29.20 11.36 -24.41
CA THR A 205 30.09 12.01 -23.43
C THR A 205 29.86 11.48 -22.01
N SER A 206 28.68 10.93 -21.74
CA SER A 206 28.31 10.19 -20.53
C SER A 206 27.39 9.05 -20.91
N ILE A 207 27.32 8.00 -20.08
CA ILE A 207 26.45 6.84 -20.33
C ILE A 207 25.43 6.76 -19.19
N LEU A 208 24.15 6.74 -19.53
CA LEU A 208 23.07 6.47 -18.59
C LEU A 208 23.11 5.01 -18.12
N SER A 209 22.61 4.74 -16.93
CA SER A 209 22.40 3.37 -16.44
C SER A 209 21.34 2.64 -17.28
N ASN A 210 21.34 1.31 -17.26
CA ASN A 210 20.32 0.53 -17.98
C ASN A 210 18.90 0.89 -17.52
N GLU A 211 18.71 1.17 -16.23
CA GLU A 211 17.44 1.61 -15.67
C GLU A 211 17.02 2.99 -16.20
N ALA A 212 17.96 3.95 -16.25
CA ALA A 212 17.69 5.28 -16.79
C ALA A 212 17.33 5.29 -18.28
N LEU A 213 17.76 4.27 -19.05
CA LEU A 213 17.44 4.14 -20.47
C LEU A 213 15.93 3.92 -20.69
N GLU A 214 15.22 3.30 -19.73
CA GLU A 214 13.76 3.10 -19.81
C GLU A 214 13.00 4.43 -19.71
N TYR A 215 13.53 5.41 -18.96
CA TYR A 215 12.96 6.75 -18.81
C TYR A 215 13.47 7.74 -19.84
N ALA A 216 14.54 7.41 -20.56
CA ALA A 216 15.18 8.27 -21.55
C ALA A 216 14.50 8.26 -22.91
N ASP A 217 13.75 7.22 -23.28
CA ASP A 217 12.96 7.11 -24.51
C ASP A 217 11.62 7.83 -24.34
N VAL A 218 11.67 9.16 -24.28
CA VAL A 218 10.53 10.03 -23.96
C VAL A 218 9.43 10.00 -25.03
N ASN A 219 9.76 9.62 -26.27
CA ASN A 219 8.81 9.51 -27.37
C ASN A 219 8.31 8.06 -27.60
N ASN A 220 8.85 7.09 -26.85
CA ASN A 220 8.52 5.66 -26.91
C ASN A 220 8.69 5.05 -28.32
N ASP A 221 9.71 5.48 -29.07
CA ASP A 221 10.02 4.91 -30.39
C ASP A 221 11.08 3.79 -30.35
N GLY A 222 11.64 3.49 -29.19
CA GLY A 222 12.64 2.47 -28.94
C GLY A 222 14.07 2.90 -29.28
N ILE A 223 14.31 4.19 -29.59
CA ILE A 223 15.63 4.72 -29.95
C ILE A 223 15.94 6.01 -29.21
N ILE A 224 16.85 5.97 -28.26
CA ILE A 224 17.25 7.15 -27.52
C ILE A 224 18.14 8.05 -28.41
N ASN A 225 17.63 9.25 -28.75
CA ASN A 225 18.31 10.18 -29.66
C ASN A 225 17.89 11.65 -29.39
N VAL A 226 18.25 12.57 -30.28
CA VAL A 226 17.94 14.00 -30.14
C VAL A 226 16.44 14.30 -30.12
N ILE A 227 15.59 13.40 -30.66
CA ILE A 227 14.14 13.59 -30.64
C ILE A 227 13.60 13.46 -29.22
N ASP A 228 14.18 12.55 -28.40
CA ASP A 228 13.83 12.43 -26.98
C ASP A 228 14.22 13.69 -26.20
N VAL A 229 15.38 14.25 -26.49
CA VAL A 229 15.78 15.55 -25.91
C VAL A 229 14.76 16.63 -26.23
N VAL A 230 14.29 16.71 -27.48
CA VAL A 230 13.27 17.69 -27.90
C VAL A 230 11.92 17.38 -27.23
N SER A 231 11.54 16.11 -27.13
CA SER A 231 10.33 15.65 -26.46
C SER A 231 10.37 16.01 -24.98
N LEU A 232 11.48 15.77 -24.29
CA LEU A 232 11.72 16.14 -22.90
C LEU A 232 11.63 17.66 -22.67
N ILE A 233 12.25 18.46 -23.54
CA ILE A 233 12.14 19.92 -23.49
C ILE A 233 10.68 20.37 -23.62
N ASN A 234 9.96 19.82 -24.60
CA ASN A 234 8.56 20.17 -24.82
C ASN A 234 7.67 19.77 -23.61
N ARG A 235 7.94 18.62 -23.00
CA ARG A 235 7.25 18.16 -21.81
C ARG A 235 7.49 19.12 -20.64
N ILE A 236 8.74 19.44 -20.30
CA ILE A 236 9.07 20.40 -19.25
C ILE A 236 8.40 21.77 -19.47
N LEU A 237 8.28 22.20 -20.73
CA LEU A 237 7.61 23.45 -21.07
C LEU A 237 6.08 23.35 -21.01
N GLN A 238 5.51 22.18 -21.25
CA GLN A 238 4.06 21.93 -21.16
C GLN A 238 3.60 21.70 -19.71
N ASP A 239 4.40 21.01 -18.91
CA ASP A 239 4.14 20.79 -17.48
C ASP A 239 4.25 22.08 -16.63
N SER A 240 4.43 23.23 -17.28
CA SER A 240 4.50 24.53 -16.61
C SER A 240 3.13 25.20 -16.39
N ASN A 241 2.02 24.54 -16.77
CA ASN A 241 0.68 25.08 -16.52
C ASN A 241 0.22 24.74 -15.10
N PRO A 242 -0.12 25.75 -14.28
CA PRO A 242 -0.67 25.49 -12.96
C PRO A 242 -1.96 24.68 -13.05
N ASN A 243 -2.16 23.80 -12.06
CA ASN A 243 -3.44 23.10 -11.90
C ASN A 243 -4.59 24.11 -11.79
N PRO A 244 -5.79 23.76 -12.25
CA PRO A 244 -6.96 24.60 -12.09
C PRO A 244 -7.13 25.03 -10.63
N ASN A 245 -7.29 26.33 -10.40
CA ASN A 245 -7.41 26.87 -9.06
C ASN A 245 -8.82 26.67 -8.49
N PHE A 246 -8.87 26.49 -7.17
CA PHE A 246 -10.11 26.50 -6.38
C PHE A 246 -9.87 27.22 -5.06
N LEU A 247 -10.95 27.55 -4.38
CA LEU A 247 -10.93 28.03 -2.98
C LEU A 247 -12.09 27.35 -2.22
N LEU A 248 -11.78 26.65 -1.16
CA LEU A 248 -12.75 26.01 -0.26
C LEU A 248 -12.56 26.52 1.17
N GLU A 249 -13.67 26.69 1.90
CA GLU A 249 -13.63 27.01 3.31
C GLU A 249 -13.02 25.87 4.11
N ASP A 250 -12.05 26.18 4.97
CA ASP A 250 -11.55 25.23 5.98
C ASP A 250 -12.56 25.10 7.12
N ILE A 251 -13.12 23.91 7.26
CA ILE A 251 -14.16 23.59 8.26
C ILE A 251 -13.60 22.86 9.49
N ASN A 252 -12.26 22.70 9.61
CA ASN A 252 -11.63 22.11 10.77
C ASN A 252 -11.33 23.16 11.87
N PRO A 253 -12.05 23.15 13.00
CA PRO A 253 -11.83 24.16 14.07
C PRO A 253 -10.45 24.13 14.70
N ALA A 254 -9.70 23.02 14.57
CA ALA A 254 -8.34 22.90 15.10
C ALA A 254 -7.27 23.43 14.15
N SER A 255 -7.63 23.68 12.89
CA SER A 255 -6.71 24.22 11.89
C SER A 255 -6.42 25.70 12.11
N GLN A 256 -5.20 26.11 11.76
CA GLN A 256 -4.80 27.52 11.76
C GLN A 256 -5.56 28.38 10.73
N PHE A 257 -6.20 27.73 9.71
CA PHE A 257 -6.94 28.40 8.64
C PHE A 257 -8.45 28.28 8.81
N TYR A 258 -8.93 27.85 9.97
CA TYR A 258 -10.36 27.68 10.25
C TYR A 258 -11.21 28.87 9.76
N SER A 259 -12.23 28.60 8.95
CA SER A 259 -13.12 29.57 8.29
C SER A 259 -12.46 30.44 7.20
N GLU A 260 -11.21 30.20 6.85
CA GLU A 260 -10.59 30.84 5.70
C GLU A 260 -10.90 30.04 4.41
N SER A 261 -10.97 30.74 3.28
CA SER A 261 -11.08 30.11 1.96
C SER A 261 -9.68 29.84 1.42
N ILE A 262 -9.28 28.57 1.38
CA ILE A 262 -7.94 28.13 1.02
C ILE A 262 -7.92 27.24 -0.22
N GLY A 263 -6.80 27.19 -0.90
CA GLY A 263 -6.59 26.41 -2.11
C GLY A 263 -5.28 26.77 -2.81
N PRO A 264 -5.03 26.33 -4.06
CA PRO A 264 -3.74 26.53 -4.71
C PRO A 264 -3.28 28.00 -4.75
N SER A 265 -4.15 28.94 -5.11
CA SER A 265 -3.79 30.36 -5.17
C SER A 265 -3.53 30.99 -3.79
N PHE A 266 -4.13 30.45 -2.74
CA PHE A 266 -3.87 30.91 -1.37
C PHE A 266 -2.46 30.53 -0.91
N PHE A 267 -1.98 29.34 -1.33
CA PHE A 267 -0.65 28.81 -1.00
C PHE A 267 0.43 29.15 -2.04
N ASN A 268 0.17 30.10 -2.92
CA ASN A 268 1.09 30.48 -3.98
C ASN A 268 2.53 30.72 -3.47
N GLY A 269 3.52 30.18 -4.17
CA GLY A 269 4.93 30.24 -3.78
C GLY A 269 5.36 29.19 -2.75
N GLN A 270 4.46 28.30 -2.35
CA GLN A 270 4.72 27.19 -1.43
C GLN A 270 4.35 25.86 -2.11
N VAL A 271 4.96 24.78 -1.71
CA VAL A 271 4.48 23.44 -2.07
C VAL A 271 3.15 23.20 -1.38
N SER A 272 2.15 22.74 -2.11
CA SER A 272 0.83 22.45 -1.54
C SER A 272 0.34 21.06 -1.88
N CYS A 273 -0.16 20.35 -0.88
CA CYS A 273 -0.58 18.96 -1.02
C CYS A 273 -2.06 18.82 -0.67
N TYR A 274 -2.76 18.01 -1.47
CA TYR A 274 -4.21 17.87 -1.40
C TYR A 274 -4.58 16.40 -1.30
N TYR A 275 -5.20 16.02 -0.18
CA TYR A 275 -5.71 14.67 0.02
C TYR A 275 -7.21 14.62 -0.23
N PHE A 276 -7.65 13.76 -1.14
CA PHE A 276 -9.06 13.58 -1.48
C PHE A 276 -9.62 12.34 -0.80
N GLY A 277 -10.54 12.54 0.15
CA GLY A 277 -11.02 11.49 1.02
C GLY A 277 -12.53 11.43 1.18
N LYS A 278 -13.00 10.33 1.78
CA LYS A 278 -14.38 10.16 2.25
C LYS A 278 -14.40 10.19 3.77
N GLN A 279 -14.98 11.24 4.36
CA GLN A 279 -14.92 11.50 5.80
C GLN A 279 -15.60 10.43 6.66
N GLY A 280 -16.53 9.66 6.11
CA GLY A 280 -17.18 8.53 6.79
C GLY A 280 -16.33 7.26 6.90
N TRP A 281 -15.31 7.05 6.05
CA TRP A 281 -14.60 5.79 5.94
C TRP A 281 -13.34 5.71 6.82
N THR A 282 -13.20 4.56 7.51
CA THR A 282 -12.08 4.32 8.44
C THR A 282 -10.72 4.43 7.76
N THR A 283 -10.56 3.87 6.57
CA THR A 283 -9.30 3.94 5.82
C THR A 283 -8.94 5.38 5.45
N CYS A 284 -9.91 6.18 4.95
CA CYS A 284 -9.64 7.57 4.63
C CYS A 284 -9.22 8.38 5.87
N LYS A 285 -9.87 8.10 7.02
CA LYS A 285 -9.50 8.71 8.32
C LYS A 285 -8.08 8.33 8.75
N ALA A 286 -7.72 7.06 8.59
CA ALA A 286 -6.36 6.57 8.90
C ALA A 286 -5.32 7.25 8.00
N ARG A 287 -5.54 7.29 6.68
CA ARG A 287 -4.64 7.97 5.72
C ARG A 287 -4.44 9.44 6.04
N PHE A 288 -5.54 10.15 6.34
CA PHE A 288 -5.46 11.57 6.72
C PHE A 288 -4.71 11.79 8.04
N GLY A 289 -4.82 10.84 8.99
CA GLY A 289 -4.01 10.86 10.21
C GLY A 289 -2.51 10.80 9.91
N VAL A 290 -2.10 9.86 9.05
CA VAL A 290 -0.69 9.73 8.66
C VAL A 290 -0.17 10.96 7.91
N ILE A 291 -1.01 11.58 7.05
CA ILE A 291 -0.66 12.84 6.39
C ILE A 291 -0.47 13.97 7.41
N ASN A 292 -1.32 14.03 8.45
CA ASN A 292 -1.15 14.99 9.55
C ASN A 292 0.17 14.75 10.28
N ASP A 293 0.49 13.50 10.64
CA ASP A 293 1.75 13.15 11.30
C ASP A 293 2.97 13.50 10.42
N LEU A 294 2.88 13.26 9.10
CA LEU A 294 3.91 13.66 8.14
C LEU A 294 4.10 15.18 8.08
N PHE A 295 3.00 15.94 8.13
CA PHE A 295 3.08 17.39 8.15
C PHE A 295 3.77 17.90 9.44
N ASP A 296 3.42 17.33 10.59
CA ASP A 296 4.02 17.68 11.87
C ASP A 296 5.53 17.36 11.85
N GLU A 297 5.93 16.22 11.31
CA GLU A 297 7.34 15.87 11.13
C GLU A 297 8.10 16.89 10.27
N LEU A 298 7.52 17.31 9.12
CA LEU A 298 8.13 18.33 8.28
C LEU A 298 8.29 19.68 9.02
N VAL A 299 7.30 20.07 9.81
CA VAL A 299 7.37 21.28 10.64
C VAL A 299 8.47 21.16 11.70
N ASP A 300 8.57 20.03 12.38
CA ASP A 300 9.60 19.75 13.38
C ASP A 300 11.02 19.76 12.77
N GLU A 301 11.15 19.35 11.51
CA GLU A 301 12.39 19.47 10.72
C GLU A 301 12.68 20.90 10.25
N GLY A 302 11.81 21.87 10.54
CA GLY A 302 11.95 23.27 10.15
C GLY A 302 11.50 23.58 8.72
N ILE A 303 10.75 22.69 8.09
CA ILE A 303 10.20 22.83 6.74
C ILE A 303 8.82 23.52 6.87
N THR A 304 8.76 24.82 6.59
CA THR A 304 7.55 25.64 6.78
C THR A 304 6.88 26.10 5.49
N ASP A 305 7.49 25.83 4.36
CA ASP A 305 7.05 26.18 3.00
C ASP A 305 6.26 25.06 2.29
N VAL A 306 5.82 24.07 3.05
CA VAL A 306 4.89 23.01 2.63
C VAL A 306 3.56 23.24 3.32
N LYS A 307 2.45 23.12 2.59
CA LYS A 307 1.07 23.19 3.11
C LYS A 307 0.31 21.96 2.68
N MET A 308 -0.56 21.48 3.53
CA MET A 308 -1.38 20.30 3.26
C MET A 308 -2.83 20.55 3.66
N MET A 309 -3.78 20.00 2.92
CA MET A 309 -5.20 19.99 3.28
C MET A 309 -5.90 18.73 2.78
N GLY A 310 -7.00 18.40 3.44
CA GLY A 310 -7.89 17.34 2.97
C GLY A 310 -9.19 17.89 2.40
N ILE A 311 -9.77 17.19 1.43
CA ILE A 311 -11.01 17.56 0.74
C ILE A 311 -11.96 16.37 0.73
N ASN A 312 -13.15 16.54 1.31
CA ASN A 312 -14.24 15.57 1.19
C ASN A 312 -14.93 15.73 -0.15
N GLY A 313 -15.20 14.63 -0.86
CA GLY A 313 -15.99 14.70 -2.08
C GLY A 313 -17.44 15.11 -1.79
N PHE A 314 -18.08 15.82 -2.72
CA PHE A 314 -19.49 16.23 -2.61
C PHE A 314 -20.42 15.04 -2.41
N GLN A 315 -20.18 13.95 -3.11
CA GLN A 315 -20.94 12.69 -3.00
C GLN A 315 -20.91 12.06 -1.60
N TYR A 316 -20.12 12.59 -0.68
CA TYR A 316 -19.97 12.11 0.70
C TYR A 316 -20.34 13.19 1.74
N ILE A 317 -21.06 14.24 1.34
CA ILE A 317 -21.40 15.39 2.18
C ILE A 317 -22.19 15.01 3.44
N ASP A 318 -22.99 13.96 3.38
CA ASP A 318 -23.81 13.48 4.50
C ASP A 318 -23.03 12.64 5.54
N ASP A 319 -21.77 12.31 5.27
CA ASP A 319 -20.93 11.56 6.19
C ASP A 319 -20.44 12.44 7.37
N SER A 320 -20.24 11.83 8.54
CA SER A 320 -19.75 12.58 9.73
C SER A 320 -18.27 12.93 9.61
N ILE A 321 -17.95 14.21 9.82
CA ILE A 321 -16.58 14.73 9.85
C ILE A 321 -15.81 14.39 11.13
N GLY A 322 -16.47 14.20 12.27
CA GLY A 322 -15.85 14.19 13.59
C GLY A 322 -14.61 13.32 13.73
N CYS A 323 -14.65 12.09 13.24
CA CYS A 323 -13.47 11.22 13.26
C CYS A 323 -12.47 11.46 12.10
N MET A 324 -12.78 12.34 11.15
CA MET A 324 -11.79 12.76 10.17
C MET A 324 -10.83 13.79 10.76
N ILE A 325 -11.36 14.73 11.52
CA ILE A 325 -10.59 15.78 12.18
C ILE A 325 -10.28 15.48 13.65
N CYS A 326 -10.75 14.34 14.16
CA CYS A 326 -10.58 13.93 15.55
C CYS A 326 -11.11 14.95 16.58
N ASP A 327 -12.31 15.47 16.35
CA ASP A 327 -12.99 16.33 17.31
C ASP A 327 -13.57 15.53 18.51
N GLU A 328 -14.16 16.24 19.46
CA GLU A 328 -14.75 15.67 20.68
C GLU A 328 -15.90 14.68 20.44
N THR A 329 -16.47 14.64 19.23
CA THR A 329 -17.54 13.69 18.86
C THR A 329 -17.01 12.33 18.43
N CYS A 330 -15.71 12.24 18.13
CA CYS A 330 -15.08 10.99 17.70
C CYS A 330 -14.74 10.08 18.88
N THR A 331 -15.27 8.87 18.86
CA THR A 331 -14.98 7.82 19.85
C THR A 331 -14.03 6.74 19.32
N SER A 332 -13.46 6.93 18.11
CA SER A 332 -12.58 5.96 17.47
C SER A 332 -11.18 5.97 18.12
N SER A 333 -10.57 4.78 18.18
CA SER A 333 -9.17 4.63 18.60
C SER A 333 -8.15 5.28 17.63
N THR A 334 -8.57 5.70 16.44
CA THR A 334 -7.72 6.43 15.49
C THR A 334 -7.46 7.87 15.88
N CYS A 335 -8.11 8.36 16.94
CA CYS A 335 -8.00 9.75 17.42
C CYS A 335 -7.35 9.85 18.82
N VAL A 336 -6.42 8.97 19.14
CA VAL A 336 -5.76 8.95 20.46
C VAL A 336 -4.82 10.13 20.70
N ASN A 337 -4.30 10.74 19.63
CA ASN A 337 -3.34 11.85 19.71
C ASN A 337 -3.99 13.25 19.79
N GLY A 338 -5.31 13.32 19.84
CA GLY A 338 -6.04 14.58 19.89
C GLY A 338 -6.53 15.06 18.52
N PRO A 339 -7.01 16.31 18.43
CA PRO A 339 -7.47 16.88 17.16
C PRO A 339 -6.35 16.95 16.13
N ARG A 340 -6.69 16.68 14.87
CA ARG A 340 -5.81 16.92 13.74
C ARG A 340 -5.80 18.39 13.38
N GLU A 341 -4.64 18.94 13.06
CA GLU A 341 -4.47 20.37 12.82
C GLU A 341 -4.52 20.76 11.34
N LEU A 342 -4.43 19.77 10.43
CA LEU A 342 -4.54 20.02 9.01
C LEU A 342 -5.94 20.51 8.61
N PRO A 343 -6.05 21.49 7.70
CA PRO A 343 -7.31 21.89 7.12
C PRO A 343 -8.10 20.72 6.54
N TRP A 344 -9.41 20.76 6.72
CA TRP A 344 -10.35 19.86 6.06
C TRP A 344 -11.47 20.67 5.44
N SER A 345 -11.75 20.44 4.17
CA SER A 345 -12.76 21.19 3.42
C SER A 345 -13.78 20.26 2.77
N GLN A 346 -14.94 20.80 2.44
CA GLN A 346 -16.00 20.12 1.73
C GLN A 346 -16.05 20.61 0.28
N ASP A 347 -15.95 19.71 -0.68
CA ASP A 347 -16.22 20.03 -2.10
C ASP A 347 -17.72 20.28 -2.30
N ASN A 348 -18.07 21.02 -3.34
CA ASN A 348 -19.45 21.32 -3.70
C ASN A 348 -19.70 21.01 -5.19
N ASP A 349 -20.96 20.86 -5.55
CA ASP A 349 -21.42 20.63 -6.93
C ASP A 349 -22.26 21.85 -7.36
N SER A 350 -21.60 22.96 -7.59
CA SER A 350 -22.25 24.22 -7.99
C SER A 350 -21.90 24.68 -9.39
N GLY A 351 -20.90 24.05 -10.01
CA GLY A 351 -20.28 24.51 -11.25
C GLY A 351 -19.55 25.86 -11.14
N GLN A 352 -19.36 26.37 -9.89
CA GLN A 352 -18.79 27.71 -9.66
C GLN A 352 -17.32 27.68 -9.21
N ASN A 353 -16.86 26.57 -8.64
CA ASN A 353 -15.47 26.45 -8.21
C ASN A 353 -14.50 26.13 -9.35
N CYS A 354 -15.01 25.78 -10.49
CA CYS A 354 -14.23 25.60 -11.70
C CYS A 354 -13.91 26.96 -12.32
N LEU A 355 -12.82 27.53 -11.89
CA LEU A 355 -12.35 28.84 -12.36
C LEU A 355 -11.68 28.79 -13.75
N ASN A 356 -11.84 27.72 -14.48
CA ASN A 356 -11.26 27.51 -15.81
C ASN A 356 -12.24 27.71 -16.94
N GLU A 357 -11.69 28.06 -18.11
CA GLU A 357 -12.43 28.27 -19.36
C GLU A 357 -13.12 27.00 -19.91
N ASN A 358 -12.81 25.83 -19.36
CA ASN A 358 -13.43 24.55 -19.72
C ASN A 358 -14.58 24.21 -18.75
N GLN A 359 -15.68 24.91 -18.89
CA GLN A 359 -16.94 24.65 -18.16
C GLN A 359 -17.53 23.24 -18.39
N ASP A 360 -17.01 22.49 -19.37
CA ASP A 360 -17.48 21.13 -19.67
C ASP A 360 -16.97 20.06 -18.63
N LEU A 361 -15.97 20.40 -17.83
CA LEU A 361 -15.40 19.49 -16.81
C LEU A 361 -16.07 19.64 -15.43
N CYS A 362 -16.93 20.62 -15.26
CA CYS A 362 -17.62 20.89 -14.01
C CYS A 362 -19.08 21.18 -14.30
N SER A 363 -19.87 20.16 -14.51
CA SER A 363 -21.31 20.31 -14.62
C SER A 363 -21.94 20.36 -13.26
N ALA A 364 -22.75 21.38 -12.98
CA ALA A 364 -23.53 21.43 -11.76
C ALA A 364 -24.59 20.32 -11.75
N ASN A 365 -24.76 19.68 -10.58
CA ASN A 365 -25.78 18.67 -10.30
C ASN A 365 -25.58 17.34 -11.05
N ASP A 366 -24.35 16.86 -11.15
CA ASP A 366 -24.04 15.53 -11.68
C ASP A 366 -23.67 14.50 -10.59
N ASP A 367 -23.85 14.87 -9.31
CA ASP A 367 -23.59 14.05 -8.12
C ASP A 367 -22.08 13.88 -7.80
N THR A 368 -21.16 14.49 -8.54
CA THR A 368 -19.75 14.61 -8.22
C THR A 368 -19.39 16.03 -7.77
N GLY A 369 -18.25 16.20 -7.10
CA GLY A 369 -17.80 17.53 -6.66
C GLY A 369 -17.07 18.26 -7.78
N ASP A 370 -17.26 19.60 -7.86
CA ASP A 370 -16.61 20.45 -8.88
C ASP A 370 -15.09 20.24 -8.96
N ILE A 371 -14.41 20.05 -7.82
CA ILE A 371 -12.95 19.90 -7.80
C ILE A 371 -12.56 18.46 -8.14
N TRP A 372 -13.36 17.49 -7.71
CA TRP A 372 -13.16 16.09 -8.05
C TRP A 372 -13.21 15.88 -9.56
N ASP A 373 -14.14 16.53 -10.24
CA ASP A 373 -14.25 16.49 -11.70
C ASP A 373 -13.12 17.27 -12.38
N MET A 374 -12.88 18.49 -11.90
CA MET A 374 -11.88 19.40 -12.51
C MET A 374 -10.45 18.83 -12.45
N TRP A 375 -10.15 18.05 -11.41
CA TRP A 375 -8.83 17.45 -11.22
C TRP A 375 -8.79 15.95 -11.53
N ASP A 376 -9.88 15.36 -12.05
CA ASP A 376 -10.01 13.92 -12.36
C ASP A 376 -9.60 13.04 -11.17
N ILE A 377 -10.29 13.23 -10.03
CA ILE A 377 -9.91 12.65 -8.75
C ILE A 377 -10.42 11.21 -8.60
N THR A 378 -9.51 10.32 -8.26
CA THR A 378 -9.84 9.01 -7.71
C THR A 378 -9.78 9.06 -6.17
N LEU A 379 -10.72 8.37 -5.50
CA LEU A 379 -10.76 8.34 -4.04
C LEU A 379 -9.40 7.94 -3.44
N ARG A 380 -8.92 8.75 -2.49
CA ARG A 380 -7.62 8.68 -1.81
C ARG A 380 -6.43 9.15 -2.65
N ASP A 381 -6.68 9.89 -3.72
CA ASP A 381 -5.58 10.61 -4.36
C ASP A 381 -4.95 11.61 -3.39
N PHE A 382 -3.64 11.67 -3.43
CA PHE A 382 -2.82 12.66 -2.77
C PHE A 382 -2.01 13.38 -3.85
N ILE A 383 -2.33 14.65 -4.09
CA ILE A 383 -1.74 15.44 -5.17
C ILE A 383 -0.78 16.45 -4.56
N ILE A 384 0.41 16.50 -5.09
CA ILE A 384 1.49 17.41 -4.69
C ILE A 384 1.66 18.43 -5.79
N LEU A 385 1.45 19.71 -5.50
CA LEU A 385 1.77 20.83 -6.38
C LEU A 385 3.09 21.46 -5.97
N ASP A 386 3.89 21.84 -6.94
CA ASP A 386 5.09 22.62 -6.73
C ASP A 386 4.78 24.09 -6.33
N ARG A 387 5.83 24.89 -6.15
CA ARG A 387 5.71 26.31 -5.76
C ARG A 387 5.00 27.19 -6.80
N HIS A 388 4.86 26.70 -8.03
CA HIS A 388 4.19 27.38 -9.14
C HIS A 388 2.73 26.92 -9.30
N GLY A 389 2.26 26.00 -8.44
CA GLY A 389 0.92 25.42 -8.50
C GLY A 389 0.77 24.36 -9.59
N VAL A 390 1.87 23.85 -10.15
CA VAL A 390 1.88 22.78 -11.14
C VAL A 390 1.89 21.43 -10.46
N GLU A 391 1.11 20.48 -10.95
CA GLU A 391 1.12 19.11 -10.43
C GLU A 391 2.53 18.51 -10.58
N PHE A 392 3.14 18.19 -9.45
CA PHE A 392 4.44 17.57 -9.37
C PHE A 392 4.32 16.05 -9.31
N ALA A 393 3.39 15.56 -8.48
CA ALA A 393 3.14 14.14 -8.31
C ALA A 393 1.69 13.90 -7.87
N ARG A 394 1.17 12.72 -8.25
CA ARG A 394 -0.12 12.18 -7.82
C ARG A 394 0.09 10.77 -7.31
N VAL A 395 -0.30 10.51 -6.07
CA VAL A 395 -0.15 9.23 -5.40
C VAL A 395 -1.50 8.77 -4.90
N ASN A 396 -2.01 7.63 -5.36
CA ASN A 396 -3.23 7.08 -4.79
C ASN A 396 -2.92 6.27 -3.53
N LEU A 397 -3.39 6.74 -2.38
CA LEU A 397 -3.12 6.13 -1.05
C LEU A 397 -3.95 4.86 -0.77
N THR A 398 -4.72 4.36 -1.72
CA THR A 398 -5.28 3.00 -1.67
C THR A 398 -4.19 1.98 -1.87
N TYR A 399 -3.34 2.22 -2.88
CA TYR A 399 -2.30 1.31 -3.33
C TYR A 399 -0.94 1.63 -2.72
N ASN A 400 -0.72 2.88 -2.31
CA ASN A 400 0.51 3.36 -1.70
C ASN A 400 0.23 3.76 -0.24
N ASN A 401 0.12 2.76 0.63
CA ASN A 401 -0.17 3.00 2.04
C ASN A 401 0.97 3.79 2.71
N PRO A 402 0.71 5.01 3.19
CA PRO A 402 1.75 5.83 3.82
C PRO A 402 1.98 5.48 5.29
N ASP A 403 1.18 4.60 5.92
CA ASP A 403 1.25 4.34 7.35
C ASP A 403 2.50 3.54 7.73
N PRO A 404 3.51 4.14 8.37
CA PRO A 404 4.73 3.43 8.74
C PRO A 404 4.50 2.37 9.82
N ASN A 405 3.37 2.44 10.56
CA ASN A 405 3.06 1.51 11.63
C ASN A 405 2.26 0.29 11.16
N ASN A 406 1.72 0.33 9.95
CA ASN A 406 0.87 -0.76 9.44
C ASN A 406 1.68 -2.00 9.07
N LEU A 407 2.94 -1.81 8.69
CA LEU A 407 3.91 -2.85 8.35
C LEU A 407 5.25 -2.65 9.09
N GLY A 408 5.24 -1.97 10.23
CA GLY A 408 6.45 -1.52 10.88
C GLY A 408 7.23 -0.55 9.98
N GLU A 409 8.54 -0.66 9.94
CA GLU A 409 9.41 0.16 9.09
C GLU A 409 9.34 -0.21 7.59
N CYS A 410 8.45 -1.11 7.19
CA CYS A 410 8.36 -1.64 5.83
C CYS A 410 7.63 -0.74 4.84
N SER A 411 6.92 0.27 5.32
CA SER A 411 6.18 1.19 4.47
C SER A 411 7.13 2.17 3.77
N GLY A 412 7.84 1.70 2.76
CA GLY A 412 8.64 2.56 1.87
C GLY A 412 7.85 3.71 1.25
N ASN A 413 6.52 3.63 1.24
CA ASN A 413 5.65 4.67 0.72
C ASN A 413 5.61 5.94 1.57
N TYR A 414 5.75 5.86 2.91
CA TYR A 414 5.84 7.06 3.75
C TYR A 414 7.05 7.92 3.36
N GLN A 415 8.24 7.32 3.32
CA GLN A 415 9.47 8.03 2.96
C GLN A 415 9.43 8.51 1.50
N LYS A 416 8.95 7.67 0.57
CA LYS A 416 8.81 8.07 -0.85
C LYS A 416 7.87 9.28 -1.01
N ILE A 417 6.74 9.32 -0.31
CA ILE A 417 5.81 10.47 -0.34
C ILE A 417 6.49 11.71 0.25
N LYS A 418 7.23 11.57 1.36
CA LYS A 418 8.03 12.65 1.94
C LYS A 418 9.07 13.16 0.94
N ASP A 419 9.79 12.27 0.28
CA ASP A 419 10.82 12.62 -0.71
C ASP A 419 10.21 13.35 -1.91
N LEU A 420 9.03 12.95 -2.40
CA LEU A 420 8.30 13.68 -3.45
C LEU A 420 7.93 15.10 -3.01
N ILE A 421 7.45 15.27 -1.78
CA ILE A 421 7.14 16.60 -1.23
C ILE A 421 8.40 17.47 -1.16
N LEU A 422 9.51 16.91 -0.71
CA LEU A 422 10.80 17.60 -0.62
C LEU A 422 11.37 17.93 -2.01
N ALA A 423 11.21 17.03 -2.98
CA ALA A 423 11.60 17.25 -4.36
C ALA A 423 10.80 18.38 -5.02
N ALA A 424 9.48 18.44 -4.78
CA ALA A 424 8.61 19.52 -5.28
C ALA A 424 9.06 20.93 -4.85
N ARG A 425 9.79 21.05 -3.72
CA ARG A 425 10.35 22.33 -3.24
C ARG A 425 11.51 22.84 -4.09
N ASN A 426 12.13 21.97 -4.88
CA ASN A 426 13.30 22.28 -5.71
C ASN A 426 12.93 22.62 -7.16
N ARG A 427 11.65 22.52 -7.52
CA ARG A 427 11.13 22.82 -8.86
C ARG A 427 10.64 24.27 -9.05
#